data_971cbcde889a5bc7a40b95b674cf6ee6
#
_entry.id   971cbcde889a5bc7a40b95b674cf6ee6
#
_cell.length_a   1.000
_cell.length_b   1.000
_cell.length_c   1.000
_cell.angle_alpha   90.00
_cell.angle_beta   90.00
_cell.angle_gamma   90.00
#
_symmetry.space_group_name_H-M   'P 1'
#
loop_
_entity.id
_entity.type
_entity.pdbx_description
1 polymer ?
#
loop_
_entity_poly.entity_id
_entity_poly.type
_entity_poly.pdbx_seq_one_letter_code
_entity_poly.pdbx_strand_id
1 'polypeptide(L)'
;MSKEGYVLDASALLCLLFDEPGADRVERALPDAVISAANLAEVVARLVDRGLDGNEALADLRELDLEVVALDRAQAEAAGLLRSAARKVRLSLGDWACLALAQQRGAATLTTDPRQAEVAGAIGITVELIR
;
A
#
# COMPACT_ATOMS: atom_id res chain seq x y z
N MET A 1 11.92 21.21 -6.28
CA MET A 1 10.74 20.58 -5.71
C MET A 1 10.94 19.08 -5.61
N SER A 2 10.72 18.56 -4.46
CA SER A 2 10.91 17.14 -4.27
C SER A 2 9.74 16.36 -4.87
N LYS A 3 10.05 15.18 -5.36
CA LYS A 3 9.06 14.25 -5.84
C LYS A 3 8.55 13.43 -4.66
N GLU A 4 7.25 13.40 -4.47
CA GLU A 4 6.65 12.71 -3.34
C GLU A 4 6.63 11.19 -3.52
N GLY A 5 6.46 10.74 -4.76
CA GLY A 5 6.41 9.31 -5.05
C GLY A 5 5.08 8.66 -4.74
N TYR A 6 5.12 7.35 -4.53
CA TYR A 6 3.90 6.54 -4.37
C TYR A 6 4.04 5.60 -3.18
N VAL A 7 2.91 5.31 -2.55
CA VAL A 7 2.81 4.25 -1.54
C VAL A 7 1.87 3.18 -2.10
N LEU A 8 2.36 1.95 -2.19
CA LEU A 8 1.54 0.83 -2.64
C LEU A 8 0.82 0.21 -1.45
N ASP A 9 -0.46 -0.11 -1.62
CA ASP A 9 -1.10 -1.00 -0.65
C ASP A 9 -0.91 -2.44 -1.11
N ALA A 10 -1.42 -3.39 -0.33
CA ALA A 10 -1.28 -4.82 -0.68
C ALA A 10 -1.94 -5.14 -2.01
N SER A 11 -3.09 -4.53 -2.30
CA SER A 11 -3.83 -4.82 -3.54
C SER A 11 -3.05 -4.41 -4.78
N ALA A 12 -2.34 -3.28 -4.71
CA ALA A 12 -1.55 -2.81 -5.83
C ALA A 12 -0.37 -3.74 -6.12
N LEU A 13 0.33 -4.17 -5.07
CA LEU A 13 1.46 -5.07 -5.26
C LEU A 13 1.00 -6.45 -5.75
N LEU A 14 -0.11 -6.96 -5.21
CA LEU A 14 -0.68 -8.22 -5.69
C LEU A 14 -1.12 -8.13 -7.16
N CYS A 15 -1.68 -6.98 -7.55
CA CYS A 15 -2.05 -6.73 -8.94
C CYS A 15 -0.84 -6.88 -9.86
N LEU A 16 0.30 -6.33 -9.47
CA LEU A 16 1.54 -6.47 -10.22
C LEU A 16 2.01 -7.91 -10.29
N LEU A 17 2.04 -8.59 -9.13
CA LEU A 17 2.56 -9.96 -9.05
C LEU A 17 1.73 -10.95 -9.86
N PHE A 18 0.42 -10.75 -9.95
CA PHE A 18 -0.47 -11.64 -10.68
C PHE A 18 -0.83 -11.13 -12.08
N ASP A 19 -0.15 -10.08 -12.53
CA ASP A 19 -0.34 -9.50 -13.87
C ASP A 19 -1.81 -9.21 -14.17
N GLU A 20 -2.48 -8.58 -13.22
CA GLU A 20 -3.88 -8.21 -13.36
C GLU A 20 -4.02 -6.83 -14.01
N PRO A 21 -5.25 -6.43 -14.44
CA PRO A 21 -5.45 -5.08 -14.97
C PRO A 21 -4.99 -4.02 -13.98
N GLY A 22 -4.12 -3.13 -14.41
CA GLY A 22 -3.48 -2.13 -13.56
C GLY A 22 -2.00 -2.42 -13.27
N ALA A 23 -1.52 -3.64 -13.58
CA ALA A 23 -0.14 -4.03 -13.30
C ALA A 23 0.88 -3.10 -13.94
N ASP A 24 0.63 -2.65 -15.18
CA ASP A 24 1.54 -1.73 -15.88
C ASP A 24 1.69 -0.41 -15.13
N ARG A 25 0.62 0.08 -14.53
CA ARG A 25 0.66 1.32 -13.76
C ARG A 25 1.55 1.16 -12.53
N VAL A 26 1.44 0.04 -11.83
CA VAL A 26 2.26 -0.25 -10.66
C VAL A 26 3.71 -0.40 -11.07
N GLU A 27 3.97 -1.12 -12.16
CA GLU A 27 5.33 -1.32 -12.64
C GLU A 27 6.03 0.01 -12.93
N ARG A 28 5.33 0.94 -13.56
CA ARG A 28 5.89 2.26 -13.85
C ARG A 28 6.18 3.06 -12.59
N ALA A 29 5.43 2.83 -11.53
CA ALA A 29 5.59 3.55 -10.27
C ALA A 29 6.71 2.97 -9.39
N LEU A 30 7.11 1.70 -9.61
CA LEU A 30 8.04 1.01 -8.72
C LEU A 30 9.30 1.79 -8.35
N PRO A 31 9.99 2.46 -9.30
CA PRO A 31 11.21 3.18 -8.94
C PRO A 31 11.00 4.30 -7.91
N ASP A 32 9.78 4.79 -7.79
CA ASP A 32 9.43 5.88 -6.88
C ASP A 32 8.46 5.43 -5.79
N ALA A 33 8.33 4.14 -5.59
CA ALA A 33 7.33 3.59 -4.67
C ALA A 33 7.93 3.02 -3.40
N VAL A 34 7.13 3.03 -2.35
CA VAL A 34 7.45 2.35 -1.09
C VAL A 34 6.21 1.58 -0.66
N ILE A 35 6.38 0.66 0.28
CA ILE A 35 5.28 -0.08 0.87
C ILE A 35 5.48 -0.15 2.39
N SER A 36 4.39 -0.04 3.14
CA SER A 36 4.44 -0.25 4.58
C SER A 36 4.70 -1.73 4.89
N ALA A 37 5.47 -2.00 5.93
CA ALA A 37 5.70 -3.36 6.41
C ALA A 37 4.39 -4.09 6.69
N ALA A 38 3.34 -3.38 7.14
CA ALA A 38 2.02 -3.99 7.37
C ALA A 38 1.43 -4.52 6.06
N ASN A 39 1.53 -3.76 4.99
CA ASN A 39 1.01 -4.16 3.69
C ASN A 39 1.86 -5.27 3.07
N LEU A 40 3.16 -5.24 3.30
CA LEU A 40 4.02 -6.33 2.87
C LEU A 40 3.61 -7.65 3.53
N ALA A 41 3.32 -7.62 4.83
CA ALA A 41 2.85 -8.80 5.55
C ALA A 41 1.57 -9.35 4.94
N GLU A 42 0.63 -8.47 4.56
CA GLU A 42 -0.60 -8.89 3.88
C GLU A 42 -0.31 -9.55 2.54
N VAL A 43 0.63 -9.00 1.77
CA VAL A 43 1.02 -9.59 0.48
C VAL A 43 1.57 -11.00 0.68
N VAL A 44 2.51 -11.15 1.61
CA VAL A 44 3.11 -12.47 1.91
C VAL A 44 2.02 -13.47 2.30
N ALA A 45 1.11 -13.06 3.19
CA ALA A 45 0.02 -13.92 3.65
C ALA A 45 -0.86 -14.37 2.49
N ARG A 46 -1.19 -13.47 1.56
CA ARG A 46 -2.01 -13.80 0.40
C ARG A 46 -1.30 -14.76 -0.54
N LEU A 47 0.01 -14.59 -0.73
CA LEU A 47 0.77 -15.50 -1.58
C LEU A 47 0.78 -16.92 -0.99
N VAL A 48 0.97 -17.02 0.32
CA VAL A 48 0.93 -18.30 1.03
C VAL A 48 -0.46 -18.92 0.92
N ASP A 49 -1.52 -18.14 1.13
CA ASP A 49 -2.89 -18.61 1.03
C ASP A 49 -3.22 -19.14 -0.37
N ARG A 50 -2.57 -18.63 -1.38
CA ARG A 50 -2.74 -19.11 -2.76
C ARG A 50 -1.90 -20.35 -3.07
N GLY A 51 -1.18 -20.87 -2.08
CA GLY A 51 -0.41 -22.09 -2.22
C GLY A 51 1.00 -21.93 -2.74
N LEU A 52 1.51 -20.71 -2.81
CA LEU A 52 2.90 -20.49 -3.20
C LEU A 52 3.84 -20.90 -2.08
N ASP A 53 5.03 -21.39 -2.45
CA ASP A 53 6.07 -21.67 -1.48
C ASP A 53 6.53 -20.36 -0.84
N GLY A 54 6.56 -20.31 0.50
CA GLY A 54 6.88 -19.09 1.22
C GLY A 54 8.26 -18.54 0.90
N ASN A 55 9.27 -19.42 0.81
CA ASN A 55 10.63 -18.96 0.52
C ASN A 55 10.77 -18.43 -0.89
N GLU A 56 10.09 -19.03 -1.86
CA GLU A 56 10.09 -18.55 -3.24
C GLU A 56 9.38 -17.20 -3.33
N ALA A 57 8.26 -17.05 -2.63
CA ALA A 57 7.52 -15.80 -2.61
C ALA A 57 8.38 -14.67 -2.05
N LEU A 58 9.10 -14.91 -0.96
CA LEU A 58 9.99 -13.91 -0.38
C LEU A 58 11.12 -13.54 -1.32
N ALA A 59 11.69 -14.52 -2.01
CA ALA A 59 12.76 -14.26 -2.99
C ALA A 59 12.26 -13.37 -4.11
N ASP A 60 11.08 -13.66 -4.64
CA ASP A 60 10.47 -12.87 -5.72
C ASP A 60 10.20 -11.43 -5.27
N LEU A 61 9.70 -11.25 -4.06
CA LEU A 61 9.43 -9.92 -3.52
C LEU A 61 10.72 -9.10 -3.36
N ARG A 62 11.79 -9.75 -2.91
CA ARG A 62 13.08 -9.07 -2.74
C ARG A 62 13.69 -8.64 -4.06
N GLU A 63 13.40 -9.36 -5.15
CA GLU A 63 13.89 -8.99 -6.47
C GLU A 63 13.27 -7.71 -7.01
N LEU A 64 12.12 -7.31 -6.50
CA LEU A 64 11.48 -6.07 -6.94
C LEU A 64 12.24 -4.82 -6.47
N ASP A 65 13.13 -4.97 -5.52
CA ASP A 65 13.89 -3.86 -4.96
C ASP A 65 12.99 -2.72 -4.46
N LEU A 66 11.81 -3.08 -3.97
CA LEU A 66 10.84 -2.14 -3.42
C LEU A 66 11.21 -1.80 -1.98
N GLU A 67 11.28 -0.51 -1.67
CA GLU A 67 11.58 -0.08 -0.30
C GLU A 67 10.42 -0.42 0.63
N VAL A 68 10.73 -1.07 1.75
CA VAL A 68 9.76 -1.40 2.79
C VAL A 68 9.99 -0.47 3.98
N VAL A 69 8.95 0.25 4.37
CA VAL A 69 9.03 1.18 5.49
C VAL A 69 8.43 0.54 6.73
N ALA A 70 9.20 0.53 7.82
CA ALA A 70 8.76 -0.10 9.07
C ALA A 70 7.49 0.56 9.60
N LEU A 71 6.59 -0.26 10.14
CA LEU A 71 5.44 0.22 10.90
C LEU A 71 5.91 0.34 12.35
N ASP A 72 6.55 1.46 12.64
CA ASP A 72 7.03 1.74 13.99
C ASP A 72 5.91 2.37 14.85
N ARG A 73 6.25 2.75 16.08
CA ARG A 73 5.26 3.32 16.99
C ARG A 73 4.60 4.58 16.42
N ALA A 74 5.41 5.47 15.86
CA ALA A 74 4.89 6.73 15.31
C ALA A 74 3.92 6.47 14.16
N GLN A 75 4.27 5.53 13.27
CA GLN A 75 3.42 5.14 12.17
C GLN A 75 2.12 4.49 12.66
N ALA A 76 2.22 3.63 13.68
CA ALA A 76 1.05 2.97 14.24
C ALA A 76 0.08 3.99 14.88
N GLU A 77 0.62 4.96 15.61
CA GLU A 77 -0.20 6.01 16.20
C GLU A 77 -0.89 6.86 15.12
N ALA A 78 -0.15 7.25 14.10
CA ALA A 78 -0.70 8.02 12.99
C ALA A 78 -1.81 7.26 12.28
N ALA A 79 -1.61 5.96 12.00
CA ALA A 79 -2.61 5.13 11.37
C ALA A 79 -3.89 5.05 12.20
N GLY A 80 -3.75 4.86 13.51
CA GLY A 80 -4.90 4.78 14.40
C GLY A 80 -5.69 6.09 14.45
N LEU A 81 -5.00 7.20 14.44
CA LEU A 81 -5.65 8.52 14.49
C LEU A 81 -6.44 8.84 13.24
N LEU A 82 -6.04 8.33 12.08
CA LEU A 82 -6.78 8.58 10.84
C LEU A 82 -8.20 8.03 10.87
N ARG A 83 -8.45 7.01 11.64
CA ARG A 83 -9.77 6.41 11.73
C ARG A 83 -10.85 7.41 12.14
N SER A 84 -10.50 8.38 12.97
CA SER A 84 -11.48 9.38 13.45
C SER A 84 -12.01 10.26 12.31
N ALA A 85 -11.25 10.40 11.23
CA ALA A 85 -11.64 11.25 10.10
C ALA A 85 -12.64 10.58 9.17
N ALA A 86 -12.77 9.25 9.22
CA ALA A 86 -13.59 8.52 8.25
C ALA A 86 -14.17 7.23 8.84
N ARG A 87 -14.94 7.36 9.91
CA ARG A 87 -15.50 6.21 10.64
C ARG A 87 -16.51 5.39 9.85
N LYS A 88 -17.17 6.02 8.88
CA LYS A 88 -18.23 5.37 8.12
C LYS A 88 -17.70 4.40 7.07
N VAL A 89 -16.44 4.56 6.67
CA VAL A 89 -15.82 3.71 5.67
C VAL A 89 -15.05 2.60 6.41
N ARG A 90 -15.34 1.35 6.05
CA ARG A 90 -14.67 0.23 6.69
C ARG A 90 -13.34 -0.04 6.00
N LEU A 91 -12.29 0.44 6.61
CA LEU A 91 -10.93 0.16 6.18
C LEU A 91 -10.23 -0.72 7.22
N SER A 92 -9.35 -1.58 6.74
CA SER A 92 -8.55 -2.45 7.59
C SER A 92 -7.39 -1.68 8.21
N LEU A 93 -6.73 -2.29 9.19
CA LEU A 93 -5.52 -1.72 9.77
C LEU A 93 -4.44 -1.50 8.70
N GLY A 94 -4.32 -2.43 7.76
CA GLY A 94 -3.37 -2.27 6.64
C GLY A 94 -3.69 -1.06 5.78
N ASP A 95 -4.97 -0.80 5.51
CA ASP A 95 -5.38 0.39 4.78
C ASP A 95 -4.96 1.66 5.50
N TRP A 96 -5.21 1.72 6.82
CA TRP A 96 -4.83 2.90 7.60
C TRP A 96 -3.31 3.08 7.66
N ALA A 97 -2.56 1.98 7.73
CA ALA A 97 -1.09 2.04 7.71
C ALA A 97 -0.59 2.61 6.38
N CYS A 98 -1.15 2.17 5.28
CA CYS A 98 -0.81 2.67 3.95
C CYS A 98 -1.10 4.17 3.84
N LEU A 99 -2.30 4.59 4.23
CA LEU A 99 -2.72 5.98 4.14
C LEU A 99 -1.91 6.89 5.05
N ALA A 100 -1.57 6.44 6.26
CA ALA A 100 -0.74 7.22 7.17
C ALA A 100 0.66 7.43 6.60
N LEU A 101 1.24 6.41 5.99
CA LEU A 101 2.54 6.52 5.36
C LEU A 101 2.50 7.51 4.20
N ALA A 102 1.45 7.45 3.37
CA ALA A 102 1.28 8.38 2.27
C ALA A 102 1.15 9.82 2.76
N GLN A 103 0.37 10.03 3.82
CA GLN A 103 0.20 11.36 4.39
C GLN A 103 1.53 11.91 4.91
N GLN A 104 2.28 11.10 5.60
CA GLN A 104 3.57 11.50 6.15
C GLN A 104 4.57 11.89 5.06
N ARG A 105 4.54 11.18 3.95
CA ARG A 105 5.49 11.40 2.86
C ARG A 105 5.01 12.40 1.80
N GLY A 106 3.76 12.84 1.90
CA GLY A 106 3.19 13.67 0.85
C GLY A 106 3.05 12.92 -0.47
N ALA A 107 2.89 11.60 -0.39
CA ALA A 107 2.84 10.72 -1.56
C ALA A 107 1.39 10.33 -1.88
N ALA A 108 1.18 9.88 -3.12
CA ALA A 108 -0.11 9.31 -3.52
C ALA A 108 -0.13 7.82 -3.24
N THR A 109 -1.28 7.26 -2.88
CA THR A 109 -1.43 5.81 -2.77
C THR A 109 -1.89 5.23 -4.09
N LEU A 110 -1.40 4.05 -4.43
CA LEU A 110 -1.93 3.24 -5.52
C LEU A 110 -2.66 2.05 -4.92
N THR A 111 -3.89 1.84 -5.34
CA THR A 111 -4.75 0.80 -4.79
C THR A 111 -5.77 0.32 -5.81
N THR A 112 -6.30 -0.87 -5.61
CA THR A 112 -7.47 -1.34 -6.37
C THR A 112 -8.77 -1.14 -5.58
N ASP A 113 -8.69 -0.65 -4.34
CA ASP A 113 -9.85 -0.57 -3.43
C ASP A 113 -10.49 0.82 -3.46
N PRO A 114 -11.70 0.93 -4.01
CA PRO A 114 -12.39 2.24 -4.08
C PRO A 114 -12.71 2.84 -2.71
N ARG A 115 -12.73 2.04 -1.65
CA ARG A 115 -12.98 2.57 -0.31
C ARG A 115 -11.88 3.52 0.15
N GLN A 116 -10.64 3.31 -0.27
CA GLN A 116 -9.56 4.24 0.04
C GLN A 116 -9.80 5.60 -0.63
N ALA A 117 -10.33 5.59 -1.85
CA ALA A 117 -10.65 6.83 -2.55
C ALA A 117 -11.75 7.62 -1.82
N GLU A 118 -12.69 6.94 -1.17
CA GLU A 118 -13.76 7.60 -0.44
C GLU A 118 -13.26 8.45 0.72
N VAL A 119 -12.15 8.07 1.35
CA VAL A 119 -11.63 8.80 2.51
C VAL A 119 -10.55 9.81 2.13
N ALA A 120 -10.08 9.79 0.90
CA ALA A 120 -8.94 10.60 0.45
C ALA A 120 -9.09 12.08 0.78
N GLY A 121 -10.23 12.66 0.47
CA GLY A 121 -10.48 14.07 0.70
C GLY A 121 -10.48 14.45 2.17
N ALA A 122 -11.03 13.59 3.03
CA ALA A 122 -11.14 13.86 4.46
C ALA A 122 -9.77 13.87 5.15
N ILE A 123 -8.80 13.14 4.63
CA ILE A 123 -7.48 13.02 5.24
C ILE A 123 -6.37 13.68 4.42
N GLY A 124 -6.74 14.36 3.35
CA GLY A 124 -5.79 15.14 2.56
C GLY A 124 -4.76 14.31 1.80
N ILE A 125 -5.16 13.14 1.32
CA ILE A 125 -4.27 12.23 0.59
C ILE A 125 -4.79 12.05 -0.83
N THR A 126 -3.88 11.95 -1.79
CA THR A 126 -4.23 11.58 -3.16
C THR A 126 -4.26 10.06 -3.25
N VAL A 127 -5.38 9.52 -3.67
CA VAL A 127 -5.55 8.08 -3.88
C VAL A 127 -5.80 7.85 -5.36
N GLU A 128 -4.98 7.02 -5.97
CA GLU A 128 -5.15 6.66 -7.37
C GLU A 128 -5.63 5.20 -7.46
N LEU A 129 -6.81 5.01 -8.04
CA LEU A 129 -7.30 3.66 -8.35
C LEU A 129 -6.62 3.20 -9.64
N ILE A 130 -5.99 2.03 -9.61
CA ILE A 130 -5.24 1.53 -10.75
C ILE A 130 -6.07 0.64 -11.68
N ARG A 131 -7.31 0.37 -11.29
CA ARG A 131 -8.27 -0.33 -12.15
C ARG A 131 -9.70 -0.11 -11.67
#